data_71e75a7cba04f348b278cc84357ef537
#
_entry.id   71e75a7cba04f348b278cc84357ef537
#
_cell.length_a   1.000
_cell.length_b   1.000
_cell.length_c   1.000
_cell.angle_alpha   90.00
_cell.angle_beta   90.00
_cell.angle_gamma   90.00
#
_symmetry.space_group_name_H-M   'P 1'
#
loop_
_entity.id
_entity.type
_entity.pdbx_description
1 polymer ?
#
loop_
_entity_poly.entity_id
_entity_poly.type
_entity_poly.pdbx_seq_one_letter_code
_entity_poly.pdbx_strand_id
1 'polypeptide(L)'
;MAIKLIVFKEDYRCIIADVDEVVGADLGEPDCELTKPYEFKVLDEEPADYKDRLVPWAVMNMSSDKKCRIQSDNILTLINPEKFILDAYKELTT
;
A
#
# COMPACT_ATOMS: atom_id res chain seq x y z
N MET A 1 -1.58 9.55 -9.71
CA MET A 1 -0.47 8.77 -9.16
C MET A 1 -0.04 9.38 -7.83
N ALA A 2 -0.23 8.67 -6.74
CA ALA A 2 0.13 9.17 -5.41
C ALA A 2 0.49 8.02 -4.48
N ILE A 3 1.66 8.12 -3.83
CA ILE A 3 2.09 7.12 -2.86
C ILE A 3 1.45 7.46 -1.52
N LYS A 4 0.67 6.54 -0.97
CA LYS A 4 -0.07 6.71 0.27
C LYS A 4 0.09 5.49 1.17
N LEU A 5 -0.04 5.72 2.48
CA LEU A 5 -0.29 4.67 3.45
C LEU A 5 -1.80 4.47 3.53
N ILE A 6 -2.23 3.23 3.39
CA ILE A 6 -3.64 2.85 3.39
C ILE A 6 -3.90 1.99 4.61
N VAL A 7 -4.84 2.40 5.46
CA VAL A 7 -5.26 1.60 6.61
C VAL A 7 -6.61 0.99 6.30
N PHE A 8 -6.69 -0.34 6.37
CA PHE A 8 -7.93 -1.07 6.10
C PHE A 8 -8.83 -1.14 7.34
N LYS A 9 -10.15 -1.16 7.13
CA LYS A 9 -11.14 -1.14 8.21
C LYS A 9 -11.15 -2.40 9.06
N GLU A 10 -11.02 -3.57 8.42
CA GLU A 10 -11.25 -4.85 9.10
C GLU A 10 -10.17 -5.19 10.11
N ASP A 11 -8.92 -5.08 9.71
CA ASP A 11 -7.78 -5.55 10.50
C ASP A 11 -6.76 -4.47 10.83
N TYR A 12 -7.04 -3.23 10.46
CA TYR A 12 -6.14 -2.08 10.62
C TYR A 12 -4.76 -2.30 9.99
N ARG A 13 -4.70 -3.20 9.00
CA ARG A 13 -3.47 -3.43 8.24
C ARG A 13 -3.08 -2.16 7.51
N CYS A 14 -1.78 -1.85 7.52
CA CYS A 14 -1.26 -0.67 6.84
C CYS A 14 -0.45 -1.10 5.62
N ILE A 15 -0.86 -0.62 4.45
CA ILE A 15 -0.21 -0.91 3.17
C ILE A 15 0.29 0.40 2.58
N ILE A 16 1.53 0.43 2.10
CA ILE A 16 2.02 1.54 1.30
C ILE A 16 2.00 1.16 -0.18
N ALA A 17 1.49 2.03 -1.01
CA ALA A 17 1.36 1.76 -2.44
C ALA A 17 1.21 3.05 -3.22
N ASP A 18 1.45 2.97 -4.53
CA ASP A 18 1.03 4.00 -5.46
C ASP A 18 -0.46 3.79 -5.74
N VAL A 19 -1.28 4.76 -5.38
CA VAL A 19 -2.74 4.66 -5.39
C VAL A 19 -3.31 5.47 -6.53
N ASP A 20 -4.11 4.83 -7.38
CA ASP A 20 -4.83 5.47 -8.47
C ASP A 20 -6.33 5.16 -8.38
N GLU A 21 -7.15 6.13 -8.77
CA GLU A 21 -8.59 5.93 -8.91
C GLU A 21 -8.90 5.18 -10.21
N VAL A 22 -9.77 4.19 -10.15
CA VAL A 22 -10.23 3.48 -11.34
C VAL A 22 -11.39 4.26 -11.94
N VAL A 23 -11.14 4.88 -13.09
CA VAL A 23 -12.16 5.68 -13.79
C VAL A 23 -13.20 4.76 -14.41
N GLY A 24 -14.48 5.08 -14.20
CA GLY A 24 -15.57 4.32 -14.79
C GLY A 24 -15.96 3.04 -14.05
N ALA A 25 -15.45 2.83 -12.85
CA ALA A 25 -15.87 1.71 -12.02
C ALA A 25 -17.34 1.89 -11.59
N ASP A 26 -18.14 0.84 -11.76
CA ASP A 26 -19.54 0.86 -11.35
C ASP A 26 -19.66 0.69 -9.83
N LEU A 27 -20.84 1.03 -9.30
CA LEU A 27 -21.12 0.85 -7.89
C LEU A 27 -20.92 -0.61 -7.48
N GLY A 28 -20.12 -0.83 -6.43
CA GLY A 28 -19.80 -2.17 -5.94
C GLY A 28 -18.60 -2.83 -6.60
N GLU A 29 -18.05 -2.24 -7.66
CA GLU A 29 -16.82 -2.72 -8.28
C GLU A 29 -15.58 -2.09 -7.60
N PRO A 30 -14.43 -2.77 -7.64
CA PRO A 30 -13.19 -2.18 -7.13
C PRO A 30 -12.87 -0.87 -7.86
N ASP A 31 -12.74 0.20 -7.09
CA ASP A 31 -12.57 1.56 -7.63
C ASP A 31 -11.21 2.17 -7.28
N CYS A 32 -10.33 1.41 -6.68
CA CYS A 32 -9.01 1.88 -6.26
C CYS A 32 -7.96 0.88 -6.73
N GLU A 33 -6.94 1.34 -7.45
CA GLU A 33 -5.86 0.49 -7.94
C GLU A 33 -4.59 0.77 -7.14
N LEU A 34 -3.99 -0.29 -6.62
CA LEU A 34 -2.74 -0.23 -5.88
C LEU A 34 -1.62 -0.82 -6.74
N THR A 35 -0.55 -0.05 -6.93
CA THR A 35 0.64 -0.49 -7.66
C THR A 35 1.77 -0.71 -6.68
N LYS A 36 2.41 -1.87 -6.78
CA LYS A 36 3.54 -2.27 -5.93
C LYS A 36 3.25 -2.12 -4.44
N PRO A 37 2.19 -2.77 -3.92
CA PRO A 37 1.83 -2.64 -2.51
C PRO A 37 2.79 -3.40 -1.60
N TYR A 38 3.25 -2.72 -0.56
CA TYR A 38 4.06 -3.29 0.52
C TYR A 38 3.32 -3.13 1.83
N GLU A 39 3.39 -4.14 2.69
CA GLU A 39 2.81 -4.05 4.02
C GLU A 39 3.81 -3.41 4.98
N PHE A 40 3.37 -2.38 5.72
CA PHE A 40 4.17 -1.76 6.77
C PHE A 40 3.93 -2.55 8.06
N LYS A 41 4.99 -3.16 8.59
CA LYS A 41 4.91 -3.97 9.81
C LYS A 41 5.44 -3.23 11.00
N VAL A 42 4.73 -3.34 12.13
CA VAL A 42 5.19 -2.85 13.41
C VAL A 42 6.05 -3.95 14.02
N LEU A 43 7.32 -3.62 14.31
CA LEU A 43 8.27 -4.55 14.89
C LEU A 43 8.44 -4.23 16.38
N ASP A 44 8.72 -5.26 17.18
CA ASP A 44 8.95 -5.10 18.62
C ASP A 44 10.21 -4.27 18.92
N GLU A 45 11.20 -4.38 18.03
CA GLU A 45 12.45 -3.64 18.13
C GLU A 45 12.56 -2.63 16.99
N GLU A 46 13.22 -1.51 17.25
CA GLU A 46 13.48 -0.50 16.22
C GLU A 46 14.44 -1.07 15.17
N PRO A 47 14.05 -1.14 13.91
CA PRO A 47 14.95 -1.65 12.88
C PRO A 47 16.07 -0.64 12.56
N ALA A 48 17.21 -1.15 12.10
CA ALA A 48 18.30 -0.29 11.64
C ALA A 48 17.93 0.48 10.38
N ASP A 49 17.01 -0.05 9.58
CA ASP A 49 16.57 0.55 8.33
C ASP A 49 15.05 0.39 8.21
N TYR A 50 14.34 1.46 7.86
CA TYR A 50 12.89 1.43 7.68
C TYR A 50 12.45 0.48 6.56
N LYS A 51 13.33 0.13 5.62
CA LYS A 51 13.05 -0.89 4.62
C LYS A 51 12.72 -2.26 5.25
N ASP A 52 13.25 -2.53 6.44
CA ASP A 52 12.98 -3.78 7.15
C ASP A 52 11.54 -3.87 7.65
N ARG A 53 10.84 -2.74 7.74
CA ARG A 53 9.41 -2.70 8.09
C ARG A 53 8.49 -2.91 6.90
N LEU A 54 9.03 -2.83 5.68
CA LEU A 54 8.23 -2.92 4.46
C LEU A 54 8.39 -4.30 3.86
N VAL A 55 7.32 -5.07 3.84
CA VAL A 55 7.29 -6.45 3.32
C VAL A 55 6.38 -6.47 2.10
N PRO A 56 6.82 -7.06 0.97
CA PRO A 56 5.94 -7.16 -0.19
C PRO A 56 4.62 -7.82 0.18
N TRP A 57 3.50 -7.17 -0.16
CA TRP A 57 2.20 -7.78 0.03
C TRP A 57 2.03 -8.95 -0.95
N ALA A 58 1.18 -9.91 -0.63
CA ALA A 58 1.04 -11.15 -1.41
C ALA A 58 0.90 -10.91 -2.91
N VAL A 59 0.19 -9.85 -3.31
CA VAL A 59 -0.04 -9.51 -4.71
C VAL A 59 1.27 -9.28 -5.48
N MET A 60 2.34 -8.85 -4.80
CA MET A 60 3.65 -8.64 -5.42
C MET A 60 4.25 -9.93 -5.96
N ASN A 61 3.89 -11.06 -5.35
CA ASN A 61 4.38 -12.38 -5.75
C ASN A 61 3.41 -13.13 -6.66
N MET A 62 2.14 -12.69 -6.70
CA MET A 62 1.07 -13.39 -7.41
C MET A 62 0.69 -12.72 -8.73
N SER A 63 0.90 -11.42 -8.84
CA SER A 63 0.51 -10.65 -10.01
C SER A 63 1.72 -10.31 -10.87
N SER A 64 1.61 -10.52 -12.18
CA SER A 64 2.69 -10.20 -13.12
C SER A 64 2.94 -8.69 -13.24
N ASP A 65 1.90 -7.87 -13.08
CA ASP A 65 2.00 -6.41 -13.19
C ASP A 65 2.17 -5.72 -11.83
N LYS A 66 2.20 -6.48 -10.73
CA LYS A 66 2.37 -5.95 -9.38
C LYS A 66 1.27 -4.96 -8.98
N LYS A 67 0.05 -5.20 -9.46
CA LYS A 67 -1.11 -4.35 -9.22
C LYS A 67 -2.28 -5.15 -8.68
N CYS A 68 -3.12 -4.50 -7.90
CA CYS A 68 -4.41 -5.05 -7.50
C CYS A 68 -5.43 -3.91 -7.38
N ARG A 69 -6.70 -4.28 -7.44
CA ARG A 69 -7.79 -3.33 -7.26
C ARG A 69 -8.56 -3.69 -6.00
N ILE A 70 -8.91 -2.67 -5.24
CA ILE A 70 -9.68 -2.82 -4.00
C ILE A 70 -10.87 -1.88 -4.03
N GLN A 71 -11.85 -2.16 -3.18
CA GLN A 71 -12.98 -1.26 -2.98
C GLN A 71 -12.59 -0.20 -1.96
N SER A 72 -12.82 1.07 -2.29
CA SER A 72 -12.44 2.19 -1.43
C SER A 72 -13.20 2.20 -0.10
N ASP A 73 -14.37 1.58 -0.03
CA ASP A 73 -15.14 1.49 1.20
C ASP A 73 -14.50 0.55 2.25
N ASN A 74 -13.51 -0.24 1.88
CA ASN A 74 -12.69 -1.03 2.81
C ASN A 74 -11.55 -0.22 3.43
N ILE A 75 -11.35 1.01 2.98
CA ILE A 75 -10.30 1.88 3.47
C ILE A 75 -10.82 2.70 4.64
N LEU A 76 -10.14 2.60 5.80
CA LEU A 76 -10.44 3.44 6.94
C LEU A 76 -9.91 4.85 6.71
N THR A 77 -8.66 4.96 6.29
CA THR A 77 -8.03 6.25 6.03
C THR A 77 -6.84 6.11 5.09
N LEU A 78 -6.51 7.21 4.43
CA LEU A 78 -5.29 7.37 3.63
C LEU A 78 -4.40 8.36 4.35
N ILE A 79 -3.11 8.02 4.48
CA ILE A 79 -2.14 8.84 5.20
C ILE A 79 -0.99 9.19 4.25
N ASN A 80 -0.57 10.45 4.28
CA ASN A 80 0.64 10.86 3.58
C ASN A 80 1.85 10.32 4.36
N PRO A 81 2.71 9.50 3.74
CA PRO A 81 3.83 8.92 4.47
C PRO A 81 4.89 9.96 4.86
N GLU A 82 5.53 9.74 6.01
CA GLU A 82 6.71 10.50 6.37
C GLU A 82 7.80 10.30 5.33
N LYS A 83 8.68 11.31 5.18
CA LYS A 83 9.72 11.29 4.14
C LYS A 83 10.60 10.04 4.22
N PHE A 84 11.00 9.62 5.40
CA PHE A 84 11.88 8.46 5.55
C PHE A 84 11.17 7.15 5.15
N ILE A 85 9.87 7.03 5.39
CA ILE A 85 9.08 5.87 4.95
C ILE A 85 8.92 5.90 3.42
N LEU A 86 8.63 7.07 2.87
CA LEU A 86 8.49 7.26 1.43
C LEU A 86 9.79 6.94 0.70
N ASP A 87 10.92 7.40 1.23
CA ASP A 87 12.22 7.15 0.63
C ASP A 87 12.56 5.64 0.66
N ALA A 88 12.27 4.95 1.76
CA ALA A 88 12.47 3.51 1.87
C ALA A 88 11.61 2.75 0.85
N TYR A 89 10.36 3.14 0.70
CA TYR A 89 9.46 2.53 -0.29
C TYR A 89 9.96 2.75 -1.71
N LYS A 90 10.36 3.97 -2.05
CA LYS A 90 10.89 4.30 -3.39
C LYS A 90 12.14 3.50 -3.69
N GLU A 91 13.03 3.33 -2.72
CA GLU A 91 14.25 2.54 -2.88
C GLU A 91 13.93 1.07 -3.17
N LEU A 92 12.92 0.50 -2.50
CA LEU A 92 12.51 -0.89 -2.72
C LEU A 92 11.81 -1.11 -4.05
N THR A 93 11.20 -0.08 -4.62
CA THR A 93 10.37 -0.18 -5.82
C THR A 93 11.04 0.34 -7.10
N THR A 94 12.24 0.82 -7.01
CA THR A 94 13.03 1.26 -8.19
C THR A 94 13.93 0.18 -8.72
#